data_92f07cee26a3870f4357e7ce3c677b0c
#
_entry.id   92f07cee26a3870f4357e7ce3c677b0c
#
_cell.length_a   1.000
_cell.length_b   1.000
_cell.length_c   1.000
_cell.angle_alpha   90.00
_cell.angle_beta   90.00
_cell.angle_gamma   90.00
#
_symmetry.space_group_name_H-M   'P 1'
#
loop_
_entity.id
_entity.type
_entity.pdbx_description
1 polymer ?
#
loop_
_entity_poly.entity_id
_entity_poly.type
_entity_poly.pdbx_seq_one_letter_code
_entity_poly.pdbx_strand_id
1 'polypeptide(L)'
;MQNYLPEELKKFKSISKEYDIYFIDLWGVIHNGLHLFKNAIIVLNELKKIKKKIVLISNAPRSNTTVKQFLKKLDFNLDLIDLLVTSGDVTKNYIHRNQNKIFYHLGPMKDNDLFEDINNITTDINQSN
;
A
#
# COMPACT_ATOMS: atom_id res chain seq x y z
N MET A 1 12.41 -11.21 -28.79
CA MET A 1 11.66 -11.10 -27.53
C MET A 1 10.68 -12.27 -27.48
N GLN A 2 10.85 -13.22 -26.57
CA GLN A 2 9.84 -14.24 -26.35
C GLN A 2 8.63 -13.57 -25.73
N ASN A 3 7.46 -13.67 -26.41
CA ASN A 3 6.18 -13.26 -25.84
C ASN A 3 5.82 -14.23 -24.70
N TYR A 4 6.22 -13.88 -23.48
CA TYR A 4 5.74 -14.55 -22.27
C TYR A 4 4.27 -14.13 -22.07
N LEU A 5 3.32 -14.94 -22.54
CA LEU A 5 1.95 -14.83 -22.09
C LEU A 5 1.89 -15.36 -20.65
N PRO A 6 1.35 -14.59 -19.71
CA PRO A 6 1.21 -15.07 -18.34
C PRO A 6 0.33 -16.31 -18.31
N GLU A 7 0.80 -17.37 -17.65
CA GLU A 7 0.04 -18.59 -17.46
C GLU A 7 -1.11 -18.35 -16.47
N GLU A 8 -2.33 -18.75 -16.82
CA GLU A 8 -3.47 -18.59 -15.93
C GLU A 8 -3.34 -19.52 -14.72
N LEU A 9 -3.22 -18.94 -13.52
CA LEU A 9 -3.09 -19.69 -12.27
C LEU A 9 -4.46 -20.21 -11.82
N LYS A 10 -4.68 -21.51 -11.94
CA LYS A 10 -5.89 -22.17 -11.45
C LYS A 10 -6.02 -22.16 -9.93
N LYS A 11 -4.90 -22.15 -9.18
CA LYS A 11 -4.87 -22.12 -7.71
C LYS A 11 -3.60 -21.40 -7.23
N PHE A 12 -3.75 -20.43 -6.34
CA PHE A 12 -2.64 -19.73 -5.71
C PHE A 12 -1.67 -20.69 -4.98
N LYS A 13 -2.19 -21.78 -4.41
CA LYS A 13 -1.39 -22.80 -3.71
C LYS A 13 -0.28 -23.41 -4.57
N SER A 14 -0.44 -23.47 -5.91
CA SER A 14 0.58 -24.02 -6.80
C SER A 14 1.89 -23.23 -6.76
N ILE A 15 1.82 -21.89 -6.61
CA ILE A 15 2.99 -21.01 -6.58
C ILE A 15 3.43 -20.63 -5.16
N SER A 16 2.67 -21.00 -4.13
CA SER A 16 2.90 -20.51 -2.77
C SER A 16 4.25 -20.94 -2.15
N LYS A 17 4.91 -21.94 -2.73
CA LYS A 17 6.25 -22.40 -2.31
C LYS A 17 7.38 -21.84 -3.18
N GLU A 18 7.08 -21.31 -4.36
CA GLU A 18 8.07 -20.89 -5.36
C GLU A 18 8.73 -19.54 -5.04
N TYR A 19 8.01 -18.68 -4.30
CA TYR A 19 8.46 -17.34 -3.97
C TYR A 19 8.61 -17.16 -2.46
N ASP A 20 9.56 -16.33 -2.04
CA ASP A 20 9.79 -16.04 -0.61
C ASP A 20 9.08 -14.79 -0.13
N ILE A 21 8.78 -13.86 -1.05
CA ILE A 21 8.16 -12.57 -0.75
C ILE A 21 6.96 -12.38 -1.67
N TYR A 22 5.84 -11.93 -1.09
CA TYR A 22 4.60 -11.63 -1.80
C TYR A 22 4.27 -10.15 -1.63
N PHE A 23 4.17 -9.45 -2.77
CA PHE A 23 3.64 -8.10 -2.83
C PHE A 23 2.17 -8.20 -3.20
N ILE A 24 1.30 -7.71 -2.33
CA ILE A 24 -0.15 -7.90 -2.44
C ILE A 24 -0.84 -6.53 -2.36
N ASP A 25 -1.69 -6.25 -3.34
CA ASP A 25 -2.52 -5.04 -3.33
C ASP A 25 -3.60 -5.10 -2.25
N LEU A 26 -4.07 -3.95 -1.82
CA LEU A 26 -5.06 -3.81 -0.76
C LEU A 26 -6.49 -3.74 -1.28
N TRP A 27 -6.79 -2.68 -2.05
CA TRP A 27 -8.14 -2.42 -2.52
C TRP A 27 -8.57 -3.44 -3.59
N GLY A 28 -9.72 -4.08 -3.38
CA GLY A 28 -10.22 -5.10 -4.31
C GLY A 28 -9.55 -6.46 -4.17
N VAL A 29 -8.49 -6.58 -3.35
CA VAL A 29 -7.76 -7.84 -3.09
C VAL A 29 -7.88 -8.28 -1.64
N ILE A 30 -7.61 -7.41 -0.68
CA ILE A 30 -7.74 -7.70 0.75
C ILE A 30 -9.09 -7.23 1.29
N HIS A 31 -9.59 -6.08 0.82
CA HIS A 31 -10.86 -5.50 1.24
C HIS A 31 -11.53 -4.72 0.11
N ASN A 32 -12.83 -4.43 0.29
CA ASN A 32 -13.61 -3.56 -0.60
C ASN A 32 -13.98 -2.20 0.04
N GLY A 33 -13.32 -1.85 1.14
CA GLY A 33 -13.61 -0.63 1.90
C GLY A 33 -14.63 -0.80 3.02
N LEU A 34 -15.43 -1.87 3.01
CA LEU A 34 -16.46 -2.16 4.01
C LEU A 34 -16.13 -3.41 4.83
N HIS A 35 -15.55 -4.41 4.19
CA HIS A 35 -15.17 -5.68 4.83
C HIS A 35 -13.95 -6.31 4.17
N LEU A 36 -13.31 -7.20 4.91
CA LEU A 36 -12.20 -8.03 4.42
C LEU A 36 -12.73 -9.19 3.58
N PHE A 37 -11.99 -9.56 2.54
CA PHE A 37 -12.30 -10.76 1.76
C PHE A 37 -11.78 -12.01 2.50
N LYS A 38 -12.70 -12.88 2.93
CA LYS A 38 -12.39 -14.08 3.71
C LYS A 38 -11.31 -14.96 3.06
N ASN A 39 -11.39 -15.17 1.75
CA ASN A 39 -10.41 -16.01 1.04
C ASN A 39 -9.02 -15.37 1.01
N ALA A 40 -8.91 -14.04 0.91
CA ALA A 40 -7.64 -13.34 1.00
C ALA A 40 -6.99 -13.55 2.38
N ILE A 41 -7.77 -13.42 3.45
CA ILE A 41 -7.27 -13.64 4.82
C ILE A 41 -6.81 -15.09 5.02
N ILE A 42 -7.51 -16.07 4.46
CA ILE A 42 -7.08 -17.48 4.49
C ILE A 42 -5.72 -17.62 3.79
N VAL A 43 -5.54 -17.02 2.61
CA VAL A 43 -4.26 -17.07 1.87
C VAL A 43 -3.12 -16.43 2.67
N LEU A 44 -3.34 -15.25 3.28
CA LEU A 44 -2.31 -14.61 4.12
C LEU A 44 -1.89 -15.50 5.30
N ASN A 45 -2.85 -16.12 5.99
CA ASN A 45 -2.57 -17.05 7.08
C ASN A 45 -1.75 -18.27 6.60
N GLU A 46 -2.09 -18.86 5.45
CA GLU A 46 -1.34 -19.99 4.90
C GLU A 46 0.08 -19.59 4.49
N LEU A 47 0.27 -18.42 3.88
CA LEU A 47 1.60 -17.88 3.57
C LEU A 47 2.44 -17.68 4.83
N LYS A 48 1.84 -17.13 5.90
CA LYS A 48 2.52 -16.92 7.18
C LYS A 48 2.93 -18.26 7.82
N LYS A 49 2.06 -19.29 7.80
CA LYS A 49 2.37 -20.64 8.30
C LYS A 49 3.62 -21.24 7.63
N ILE A 50 3.80 -20.99 6.34
CA ILE A 50 4.98 -21.46 5.58
C ILE A 50 6.11 -20.42 5.56
N LYS A 51 6.08 -19.45 6.49
CA LYS A 51 7.11 -18.43 6.75
C LYS A 51 7.45 -17.55 5.55
N LYS A 52 6.47 -17.26 4.70
CA LYS A 52 6.65 -16.32 3.59
C LYS A 52 6.53 -14.88 4.08
N LYS A 53 7.29 -13.96 3.46
CA LYS A 53 7.17 -12.52 3.73
C LYS A 53 6.02 -11.93 2.94
N ILE A 54 5.22 -11.09 3.60
CA ILE A 54 4.05 -10.46 3.02
C ILE A 54 4.20 -8.95 3.11
N VAL A 55 4.23 -8.30 1.96
CA VAL A 55 4.27 -6.85 1.82
C VAL A 55 2.97 -6.40 1.19
N LEU A 56 2.17 -5.63 1.91
CA LEU A 56 1.01 -4.97 1.31
C LEU A 56 1.47 -3.70 0.59
N ILE A 57 0.95 -3.50 -0.62
CA ILE A 57 1.20 -2.30 -1.44
C ILE A 57 -0.15 -1.63 -1.69
N SER A 58 -0.19 -0.31 -1.56
CA SER A 58 -1.41 0.47 -1.82
C SER A 58 -1.10 1.75 -2.58
N ASN A 59 -1.94 2.06 -3.55
CA ASN A 59 -1.96 3.36 -4.21
C ASN A 59 -2.68 4.45 -3.39
N ALA A 60 -3.05 4.17 -2.12
CA ALA A 60 -3.67 5.15 -1.26
C ALA A 60 -2.75 6.37 -1.04
N PRO A 61 -3.25 7.61 -1.26
CA PRO A 61 -2.50 8.85 -1.01
C PRO A 61 -2.54 9.20 0.49
N ARG A 62 -2.17 8.23 1.35
CA ARG A 62 -2.21 8.34 2.81
C ARG A 62 -1.01 7.65 3.43
N SER A 63 -0.67 8.05 4.66
CA SER A 63 0.41 7.38 5.40
C SER A 63 0.06 5.91 5.69
N ASN A 64 1.09 5.07 5.81
CA ASN A 64 0.87 3.67 6.23
C ASN A 64 0.21 3.58 7.61
N THR A 65 0.46 4.54 8.49
CA THR A 65 -0.18 4.62 9.81
C THR A 65 -1.70 4.77 9.67
N THR A 66 -2.15 5.71 8.84
CA THR A 66 -3.58 5.92 8.57
C THR A 66 -4.23 4.69 7.95
N VAL A 67 -3.53 4.05 6.99
CA VAL A 67 -4.04 2.82 6.36
C VAL A 67 -4.09 1.65 7.35
N LYS A 68 -3.09 1.49 8.22
CA LYS A 68 -3.11 0.47 9.29
C LYS A 68 -4.26 0.68 10.27
N GLN A 69 -4.54 1.94 10.65
CA GLN A 69 -5.69 2.26 11.51
C GLN A 69 -7.01 1.89 10.84
N PHE A 70 -7.15 2.16 9.54
CA PHE A 70 -8.31 1.75 8.76
C PHE A 70 -8.44 0.22 8.71
N LEU A 71 -7.36 -0.50 8.43
CA LEU A 71 -7.37 -1.96 8.42
C LEU A 71 -7.79 -2.56 9.78
N LYS A 72 -7.32 -1.97 10.89
CA LYS A 72 -7.74 -2.37 12.25
C LYS A 72 -9.24 -2.20 12.46
N LYS A 73 -9.86 -1.13 11.92
CA LYS A 73 -11.32 -0.93 11.99
C LYS A 73 -12.10 -1.99 11.22
N LEU A 74 -11.46 -2.66 10.26
CA LEU A 74 -12.03 -3.81 9.54
C LEU A 74 -11.67 -5.16 10.19
N ASP A 75 -11.13 -5.16 11.42
CA ASP A 75 -10.66 -6.34 12.14
C ASP A 75 -9.51 -7.10 11.45
N PHE A 76 -8.69 -6.39 10.66
CA PHE A 76 -7.52 -6.99 10.03
C PHE A 76 -6.40 -7.20 11.06
N ASN A 77 -5.91 -8.44 11.17
CA ASN A 77 -4.74 -8.74 11.99
C ASN A 77 -3.45 -8.29 11.30
N LEU A 78 -2.82 -7.23 11.82
CA LEU A 78 -1.57 -6.67 11.26
C LEU A 78 -0.36 -7.61 11.40
N ASP A 79 -0.40 -8.63 12.27
CA ASP A 79 0.68 -9.62 12.41
C ASP A 79 0.80 -10.55 11.18
N LEU A 80 -0.21 -10.54 10.32
CA LEU A 80 -0.18 -11.29 9.07
C LEU A 80 0.77 -10.69 8.02
N ILE A 81 1.22 -9.44 8.22
CA ILE A 81 2.07 -8.75 7.25
C ILE A 81 3.40 -8.33 7.86
N ASP A 82 4.42 -8.24 7.02
CA ASP A 82 5.75 -7.79 7.42
C ASP A 82 5.93 -6.29 7.14
N LEU A 83 5.28 -5.77 6.08
CA LEU A 83 5.37 -4.37 5.69
C LEU A 83 4.09 -3.91 4.99
N LEU A 84 3.78 -2.63 5.13
CA LEU A 84 2.79 -1.91 4.33
C LEU A 84 3.44 -0.70 3.69
N VAL A 85 3.37 -0.60 2.37
CA VAL A 85 3.88 0.51 1.56
C VAL A 85 2.70 1.22 0.90
N THR A 86 2.65 2.54 1.03
CA THR A 86 1.62 3.38 0.41
C THR A 86 2.24 4.39 -0.55
N SER A 87 1.49 4.82 -1.57
CA SER A 87 1.94 5.91 -2.43
C SER A 87 2.11 7.22 -1.65
N GLY A 88 1.31 7.43 -0.60
CA GLY A 88 1.46 8.57 0.29
C GLY A 88 2.82 8.60 0.99
N ASP A 89 3.27 7.50 1.60
CA ASP A 89 4.58 7.45 2.24
C ASP A 89 5.73 7.65 1.24
N VAL A 90 5.61 7.08 0.03
CA VAL A 90 6.62 7.27 -1.02
C VAL A 90 6.70 8.73 -1.43
N THR A 91 5.54 9.38 -1.63
CA THR A 91 5.46 10.82 -1.93
C THR A 91 6.06 11.67 -0.82
N LYS A 92 5.68 11.42 0.43
CA LYS A 92 6.21 12.12 1.61
C LYS A 92 7.73 12.00 1.69
N ASN A 93 8.26 10.80 1.53
CA ASN A 93 9.70 10.55 1.52
C ASN A 93 10.41 11.28 0.37
N TYR A 94 9.78 11.37 -0.81
CA TYR A 94 10.33 12.13 -1.92
C TYR A 94 10.40 13.63 -1.61
N ILE A 95 9.35 14.21 -1.03
CA ILE A 95 9.31 15.62 -0.64
C ILE A 95 10.38 15.91 0.42
N HIS A 96 10.51 15.07 1.44
CA HIS A 96 11.55 15.23 2.48
C HIS A 96 12.98 15.19 1.94
N ARG A 97 13.22 14.45 0.85
CA ARG A 97 14.55 14.42 0.20
C ARG A 97 14.82 15.62 -0.70
N ASN A 98 13.80 16.43 -0.99
CA ASN A 98 13.89 17.57 -1.92
C ASN A 98 13.44 18.87 -1.24
N GLN A 99 14.04 19.21 -0.10
CA GLN A 99 13.69 20.37 0.72
C GLN A 99 13.94 21.72 0.04
N ASN A 100 14.72 21.74 -1.03
CA ASN A 100 14.99 22.92 -1.85
C ASN A 100 13.89 23.22 -2.90
N LYS A 101 12.84 22.39 -2.94
CA LYS A 101 11.70 22.57 -3.85
C LYS A 101 10.43 22.88 -3.07
N ILE A 102 9.51 23.61 -3.67
CA ILE A 102 8.14 23.84 -3.18
C ILE A 102 7.20 23.05 -4.05
N PHE A 103 6.42 22.15 -3.43
CA PHE A 103 5.53 21.25 -4.13
C PHE A 103 4.10 21.78 -4.09
N TYR A 104 3.44 21.77 -5.23
CA TYR A 104 2.02 22.07 -5.34
C TYR A 104 1.18 20.84 -5.05
N HIS A 105 0.27 20.94 -4.07
CA HIS A 105 -0.69 19.86 -3.77
C HIS A 105 -2.00 20.13 -4.51
N LEU A 106 -2.31 19.25 -5.48
CA LEU A 106 -3.62 19.17 -6.13
C LEU A 106 -4.37 17.93 -5.58
N GLY A 107 -5.31 18.17 -4.69
CA GLY A 107 -6.10 17.09 -4.08
C GLY A 107 -7.15 17.59 -3.11
N PRO A 108 -8.03 16.71 -2.60
CA PRO A 108 -9.05 17.09 -1.64
C PRO A 108 -8.44 17.36 -0.26
N MET A 109 -9.03 18.27 0.50
CA MET A 109 -8.58 18.64 1.85
C MET A 109 -8.46 17.45 2.82
N LYS A 110 -9.25 16.39 2.62
CA LYS A 110 -9.19 15.17 3.45
C LYS A 110 -7.87 14.42 3.39
N ASP A 111 -7.02 14.71 2.41
CA ASP A 111 -5.72 14.07 2.23
C ASP A 111 -4.56 14.97 2.72
N ASN A 112 -4.87 16.15 3.29
CA ASN A 112 -3.86 17.08 3.81
C ASN A 112 -3.13 16.54 5.04
N ASP A 113 -3.71 15.59 5.78
CA ASP A 113 -3.07 14.92 6.92
C ASP A 113 -1.75 14.22 6.53
N LEU A 114 -1.59 13.87 5.25
CA LEU A 114 -0.35 13.33 4.73
C LEU A 114 0.82 14.33 4.84
N PHE A 115 0.52 15.64 4.81
CA PHE A 115 1.51 16.72 4.67
C PHE A 115 1.65 17.59 5.93
N GLU A 116 1.02 17.23 7.06
CA GLU A 116 0.99 18.03 8.30
C GLU A 116 2.38 18.44 8.82
N ASP A 117 3.39 17.61 8.61
CA ASP A 117 4.78 17.82 9.03
C ASP A 117 5.70 18.27 7.88
N ILE A 118 5.14 18.72 6.74
CA ILE A 118 5.88 19.13 5.56
C ILE A 118 5.67 20.63 5.31
N ASN A 119 6.76 21.42 5.35
CA ASN A 119 6.69 22.87 5.24
C ASN A 119 6.82 23.38 3.80
N ASN A 120 7.24 22.56 2.86
CA ASN A 120 7.47 22.92 1.46
C ASN A 120 6.35 22.45 0.52
N ILE A 121 5.11 22.50 1.03
CA ILE A 121 3.87 22.25 0.27
C ILE A 121 3.11 23.57 0.13
N THR A 122 2.57 23.82 -1.04
CA THR A 122 1.68 24.97 -1.31
C THR A 122 0.40 24.51 -2.02
N THR A 123 -0.67 25.29 -1.86
CA THR A 123 -1.92 25.17 -2.61
C THR A 123 -2.02 26.23 -3.73
N ASP A 124 -1.00 27.09 -3.87
CA ASP A 124 -0.88 28.06 -4.94
C ASP A 124 0.17 27.59 -5.94
N ILE A 125 -0.28 27.27 -7.17
CA ILE A 125 0.58 26.77 -8.24
C ILE A 125 1.71 27.74 -8.61
N ASN A 126 1.50 29.05 -8.44
CA ASN A 126 2.50 30.07 -8.77
C ASN A 126 3.66 30.11 -7.77
N GLN A 127 3.53 29.46 -6.62
CA GLN A 127 4.56 29.35 -5.60
C GLN A 127 5.35 28.04 -5.67
N SER A 128 4.98 27.14 -6.55
CA SER A 128 5.68 25.85 -6.74
C SER A 128 6.82 25.94 -7.77
N ASN A 129 7.80 25.05 -7.67
CA ASN A 129 8.94 24.95 -8.58
C ASN A 129 9.38 23.49 -8.83
#